data_bb9357434469b7f1d36d53bbe1d12bdc
#
_entry.id   bb9357434469b7f1d36d53bbe1d12bdc
#
_cell.length_a   1.000
_cell.length_b   1.000
_cell.length_c   1.000
_cell.angle_alpha   90.00
_cell.angle_beta   90.00
_cell.angle_gamma   90.00
#
_symmetry.space_group_name_H-M   'P 1'
#
loop_
_entity.id
_entity.type
_entity.pdbx_description
1 polymer ?
#
loop_
_entity_poly.entity_id
_entity_poly.type
_entity_poly.pdbx_seq_one_letter_code
_entity_poly.pdbx_strand_id
1 'polypeptide(L)'
;MQSSSTLPSSRRVPTLDGARSRGIYVQFYDPDGRRYGIPTYPYHWAPRHLYTTRQLRTQGLRPGGQQPIAQILWRRGLRVAYLYRADLALLRRQATPAQLAAIGKALRSRRTCPTCRAERPYYIPRSLGECLDCTGR
;
A
#
# COMPACT_ATOMS: atom_id res chain seq x y z
N MET A 1 30.91 10.02 -1.76
CA MET A 1 30.52 9.87 -1.23
C MET A 1 29.94 9.21 -0.69
N GLN A 2 29.89 8.89 -0.37
CA GLN A 2 29.38 8.27 0.17
C GLN A 2 28.54 8.04 0.54
N SER A 3 28.32 8.23 0.44
CA SER A 3 27.29 8.11 0.84
C SER A 3 26.88 7.05 1.41
N SER A 4 27.15 6.40 1.35
CA SER A 4 26.89 5.24 1.82
C SER A 4 26.51 5.13 3.11
N SER A 5 27.00 5.82 3.70
CA SER A 5 26.67 6.00 4.90
C SER A 5 25.37 5.99 5.23
N THR A 6 24.74 6.19 4.48
CA THR A 6 23.47 6.36 4.77
C THR A 6 22.74 5.16 4.86
N LEU A 7 23.29 4.11 4.70
CA LEU A 7 22.62 2.95 5.05
C LEU A 7 22.30 3.01 6.47
N PRO A 8 21.06 3.13 6.75
CA PRO A 8 20.62 3.17 8.08
C PRO A 8 21.15 1.95 8.69
N SER A 9 21.82 2.20 9.67
CA SER A 9 22.23 1.24 10.51
C SER A 9 21.33 0.13 10.50
N SER A 10 21.65 -0.67 9.92
CA SER A 10 21.38 -1.97 10.05
C SER A 10 20.44 -2.35 11.09
N ARG A 11 19.28 -2.54 10.76
CA ARG A 11 18.57 -3.53 11.45
C ARG A 11 19.35 -4.78 11.25
N ARG A 12 19.85 -5.28 12.29
CA ARG A 12 20.39 -6.62 12.30
C ARG A 12 19.37 -7.51 11.66
N VAL A 13 19.81 -8.28 10.73
CA VAL A 13 18.98 -9.31 10.18
C VAL A 13 18.52 -10.16 11.35
N PRO A 14 17.24 -10.31 11.52
CA PRO A 14 16.74 -11.07 12.67
C PRO A 14 17.19 -12.51 12.57
N THR A 15 17.59 -13.05 13.67
CA THR A 15 17.89 -14.47 13.73
C THR A 15 16.58 -15.25 13.86
N LEU A 16 16.60 -16.48 13.43
CA LEU A 16 15.43 -17.35 13.55
C LEU A 16 14.99 -17.49 15.00
N ASP A 17 15.95 -17.54 15.91
CA ASP A 17 15.62 -17.68 17.32
C ASP A 17 14.95 -16.42 17.87
N GLY A 18 15.42 -15.25 17.46
CA GLY A 18 14.77 -14.01 17.82
C GLY A 18 13.35 -13.91 17.26
N ALA A 19 13.11 -14.46 16.09
CA ALA A 19 11.78 -14.49 15.50
C ALA A 19 10.84 -15.41 16.30
N ARG A 20 11.32 -16.58 16.65
CA ARG A 20 10.52 -17.53 17.44
C ARG A 20 10.14 -16.97 18.79
N SER A 21 11.08 -16.32 19.46
CA SER A 21 10.82 -15.78 20.78
C SER A 21 9.79 -14.67 20.79
N ARG A 22 9.55 -14.04 19.64
CA ARG A 22 8.56 -12.98 19.49
C ARG A 22 7.25 -13.44 18.87
N GLY A 23 7.07 -14.75 18.72
CA GLY A 23 5.85 -15.29 18.13
C GLY A 23 5.67 -14.97 16.65
N ILE A 24 6.77 -14.70 15.95
CA ILE A 24 6.73 -14.37 14.53
C ILE A 24 6.68 -15.65 13.71
N TYR A 25 5.95 -15.63 12.60
CA TYR A 25 5.86 -16.79 11.71
C TYR A 25 7.17 -17.01 10.96
N VAL A 26 8.05 -17.80 11.54
CA VAL A 26 9.37 -18.10 11.01
C VAL A 26 9.31 -18.73 9.62
N GLN A 27 8.23 -19.41 9.32
CA GLN A 27 8.03 -20.03 8.01
C GLN A 27 8.07 -19.02 6.86
N PHE A 28 7.81 -17.75 7.15
CA PHE A 28 7.87 -16.70 6.12
C PHE A 28 9.24 -16.02 6.07
N TYR A 29 10.20 -16.49 6.82
CA TYR A 29 11.54 -15.93 6.78
C TYR A 29 12.38 -16.69 5.76
N ASP A 30 12.50 -16.14 4.59
CA ASP A 30 13.22 -16.71 3.44
C ASP A 30 14.04 -15.62 2.74
N PRO A 31 15.11 -15.14 3.39
CA PRO A 31 15.86 -13.99 2.85
C PRO A 31 16.57 -14.29 1.55
N ASP A 32 16.80 -15.56 1.21
CA ASP A 32 17.46 -15.93 -0.03
C ASP A 32 16.48 -16.26 -1.16
N GLY A 33 15.19 -16.28 -0.86
CA GLY A 33 14.18 -16.58 -1.87
C GLY A 33 14.11 -18.03 -2.31
N ARG A 34 14.67 -18.93 -1.52
CA ARG A 34 14.75 -20.36 -1.91
C ARG A 34 13.39 -21.03 -1.91
N ARG A 35 12.52 -20.65 -1.00
CA ARG A 35 11.20 -21.27 -0.86
C ARG A 35 10.14 -20.54 -1.68
N TYR A 36 10.18 -19.22 -1.69
CA TYR A 36 9.11 -18.41 -2.28
C TYR A 36 9.50 -17.74 -3.59
N GLY A 37 10.71 -17.98 -4.08
CA GLY A 37 11.16 -17.43 -5.37
C GLY A 37 11.77 -16.06 -5.32
N ILE A 38 11.45 -15.27 -4.31
CA ILE A 38 12.10 -13.98 -4.04
C ILE A 38 12.32 -13.87 -2.54
N PRO A 39 13.24 -13.03 -2.09
CA PRO A 39 13.43 -12.81 -0.66
C PRO A 39 12.12 -12.49 0.02
N THR A 40 11.83 -13.19 1.10
CA THR A 40 10.55 -13.11 1.79
C THR A 40 10.77 -12.92 3.28
N TYR A 41 9.95 -12.07 3.90
CA TYR A 41 10.09 -11.72 5.31
C TYR A 41 8.75 -11.77 6.02
N PRO A 42 8.73 -12.12 7.30
CA PRO A 42 7.53 -11.96 8.11
C PRO A 42 7.20 -10.48 8.33
N TYR A 43 5.97 -10.22 8.75
CA TYR A 43 5.50 -8.87 9.01
C TYR A 43 6.41 -8.16 10.03
N HIS A 44 6.78 -6.92 9.73
CA HIS A 44 7.70 -6.09 10.53
C HIS A 44 9.16 -6.52 10.50
N TRP A 45 9.54 -7.50 9.67
CA TRP A 45 10.91 -8.02 9.66
C TRP A 45 11.66 -7.73 8.36
N ALA A 46 11.11 -6.89 7.50
CA ALA A 46 11.76 -6.53 6.25
C ALA A 46 12.95 -5.59 6.50
N PRO A 47 13.98 -5.66 5.65
CA PRO A 47 15.08 -4.70 5.73
C PRO A 47 14.61 -3.27 5.57
N ARG A 48 15.26 -2.35 6.28
CA ARG A 48 14.82 -0.94 6.29
C ARG A 48 14.95 -0.22 4.97
N HIS A 49 15.86 -0.65 4.13
CA HIS A 49 16.06 0.00 2.82
C HIS A 49 15.01 -0.42 1.79
N LEU A 50 14.15 -1.36 2.14
CA LEU A 50 13.07 -1.81 1.28
C LEU A 50 11.74 -1.29 1.83
N TYR A 51 10.92 -0.78 0.95
CA TYR A 51 9.65 -0.15 1.30
C TYR A 51 8.51 -0.77 0.51
N THR A 52 7.38 -0.90 1.18
CA THR A 52 6.14 -1.27 0.47
C THR A 52 5.62 -0.06 -0.28
N THR A 53 4.71 -0.29 -1.21
CA THR A 53 4.04 0.80 -1.94
C THR A 53 3.38 1.78 -0.96
N ARG A 54 2.76 1.26 0.09
CA ARG A 54 2.10 2.09 1.10
C ARG A 54 3.10 2.99 1.82
N GLN A 55 4.25 2.45 2.21
CA GLN A 55 5.30 3.23 2.87
C GLN A 55 5.89 4.29 1.95
N LEU A 56 6.10 3.96 0.67
CA LEU A 56 6.55 4.93 -0.32
C LEU A 56 5.53 6.06 -0.49
N ARG A 57 4.26 5.71 -0.57
CA ARG A 57 3.18 6.69 -0.72
C ARG A 57 3.15 7.67 0.45
N THR A 58 3.37 7.19 1.67
CA THR A 58 3.42 8.04 2.86
C THR A 58 4.52 9.09 2.76
N GLN A 59 5.60 8.79 2.04
CA GLN A 59 6.71 9.69 1.83
C GLN A 59 6.61 10.50 0.53
N GLY A 60 5.48 10.42 -0.16
CA GLY A 60 5.31 11.11 -1.43
C GLY A 60 6.04 10.46 -2.59
N LEU A 61 6.31 9.16 -2.50
CA LEU A 61 7.08 8.43 -3.49
C LEU A 61 6.23 7.32 -4.14
N ARG A 62 6.72 6.79 -5.25
CA ARG A 62 6.15 5.64 -5.93
C ARG A 62 7.29 4.74 -6.41
N PRO A 63 7.03 3.47 -6.65
CA PRO A 63 8.10 2.56 -7.08
C PRO A 63 8.82 2.99 -8.35
N GLY A 64 8.14 3.63 -9.28
CA GLY A 64 8.78 4.13 -10.50
C GLY A 64 9.09 3.04 -11.52
N GLY A 65 8.26 2.03 -11.61
CA GLY A 65 8.42 0.95 -12.59
C GLY A 65 9.37 -0.16 -12.15
N GLN A 66 9.86 -0.12 -10.91
CA GLN A 66 10.69 -1.19 -10.37
C GLN A 66 9.94 -2.51 -10.33
N GLN A 67 10.65 -3.59 -10.56
CA GLN A 67 10.14 -4.91 -10.20
C GLN A 67 10.32 -5.13 -8.70
N PRO A 68 9.36 -5.80 -8.04
CA PRO A 68 9.54 -6.13 -6.63
C PRO A 68 10.79 -6.98 -6.42
N ILE A 69 11.59 -6.65 -5.41
CA ILE A 69 12.81 -7.41 -5.13
C ILE A 69 12.68 -8.25 -3.86
N ALA A 70 11.58 -8.12 -3.15
CA ALA A 70 11.28 -8.89 -1.95
C ALA A 70 9.79 -8.80 -1.66
N GLN A 71 9.34 -9.55 -0.67
CA GLN A 71 7.95 -9.50 -0.25
C GLN A 71 7.82 -9.74 1.24
N ILE A 72 6.71 -9.31 1.81
CA ILE A 72 6.31 -9.61 3.18
C ILE A 72 5.08 -10.49 3.09
N LEU A 73 5.08 -11.60 3.82
CA LEU A 73 3.91 -12.47 3.93
C LEU A 73 3.40 -12.47 5.36
N TRP A 74 2.08 -12.46 5.52
CA TRP A 74 1.46 -12.56 6.84
C TRP A 74 0.06 -13.17 6.71
N ARG A 75 -0.59 -13.38 7.84
CA ARG A 75 -1.91 -14.04 7.90
C ARG A 75 -1.90 -15.38 7.19
N ARG A 76 -0.93 -16.24 7.58
CA ARG A 76 -0.78 -17.59 7.02
C ARG A 76 -0.57 -17.59 5.50
N GLY A 77 0.05 -16.53 4.97
CA GLY A 77 0.31 -16.40 3.54
C GLY A 77 -0.85 -15.84 2.73
N LEU A 78 -1.97 -15.45 3.38
CA LEU A 78 -3.12 -14.88 2.69
C LEU A 78 -2.91 -13.42 2.27
N ARG A 79 -1.95 -12.74 2.89
CA ARG A 79 -1.63 -11.35 2.58
C ARG A 79 -0.19 -11.23 2.13
N VAL A 80 0.03 -10.43 1.10
CA VAL A 80 1.36 -10.17 0.56
C VAL A 80 1.53 -8.68 0.33
N ALA A 81 2.72 -8.16 0.64
CA ALA A 81 3.10 -6.81 0.26
C ALA A 81 4.47 -6.90 -0.39
N TYR A 82 4.59 -6.37 -1.59
CA TYR A 82 5.86 -6.36 -2.30
C TYR A 82 6.74 -5.21 -1.82
N LEU A 83 8.04 -5.42 -1.88
CA LEU A 83 9.03 -4.46 -1.40
C LEU A 83 9.85 -3.93 -2.55
N TYR A 84 10.17 -2.65 -2.49
CA TYR A 84 10.89 -1.92 -3.53
C TYR A 84 12.05 -1.16 -2.90
N ARG A 85 13.05 -0.88 -3.70
CA ARG A 85 14.18 -0.08 -3.25
C ARG A 85 13.78 1.38 -3.12
N ALA A 86 14.03 1.95 -1.96
CA ALA A 86 13.72 3.36 -1.71
C ALA A 86 14.59 4.30 -2.56
N ASP A 87 15.83 3.91 -2.81
CA ASP A 87 16.77 4.74 -3.58
C ASP A 87 16.43 4.83 -5.06
N LEU A 88 15.61 3.92 -5.57
CA LEU A 88 15.15 3.96 -6.97
C LEU A 88 13.71 4.49 -7.08
N ALA A 89 13.09 4.84 -5.97
CA ALA A 89 11.75 5.38 -5.97
C ALA A 89 11.72 6.77 -6.59
N LEU A 90 10.62 7.09 -7.23
CA LEU A 90 10.42 8.39 -7.87
C LEU A 90 9.34 9.17 -7.13
N LEU A 91 9.33 10.48 -7.31
CA LEU A 91 8.28 11.32 -6.74
C LEU A 91 6.94 10.95 -7.35
N ARG A 92 5.90 10.98 -6.53
CA ARG A 92 4.54 10.74 -7.02
C ARG A 92 4.16 11.83 -8.01
N ARG A 93 3.46 11.42 -9.04
CA ARG A 93 2.93 12.36 -10.02
C ARG A 93 1.80 13.14 -9.36
N GLN A 94 1.82 14.44 -9.55
CA GLN A 94 0.70 15.26 -9.14
C GLN A 94 -0.42 15.10 -10.16
N ALA A 95 -1.66 15.11 -9.68
CA ALA A 95 -2.80 15.06 -10.57
C ALA A 95 -2.86 16.36 -11.39
N THR A 96 -3.13 16.23 -12.67
CA THR A 96 -3.32 17.40 -13.54
C THR A 96 -4.65 18.06 -13.19
N PRO A 97 -4.83 19.36 -13.54
CA PRO A 97 -6.13 20.00 -13.37
C PRO A 97 -7.28 19.23 -14.01
N ALA A 98 -7.05 18.64 -15.19
CA ALA A 98 -8.07 17.84 -15.85
C ALA A 98 -8.42 16.59 -15.06
N GLN A 99 -7.42 15.92 -14.47
CA GLN A 99 -7.65 14.75 -13.63
C GLN A 99 -8.40 15.12 -12.35
N LEU A 100 -8.06 16.26 -11.73
CA LEU A 100 -8.76 16.73 -10.54
C LEU A 100 -10.21 17.08 -10.86
N ALA A 101 -10.47 17.69 -12.00
CA ALA A 101 -11.83 18.00 -12.44
C ALA A 101 -12.63 16.71 -12.67
N ALA A 102 -12.01 15.71 -13.28
CA ALA A 102 -12.67 14.43 -13.53
C ALA A 102 -13.02 13.72 -12.22
N ILE A 103 -12.11 13.74 -11.24
CA ILE A 103 -12.36 13.17 -9.92
C ILE A 103 -13.51 13.89 -9.24
N GLY A 104 -13.52 15.23 -9.27
CA GLY A 104 -14.59 16.04 -8.69
C GLY A 104 -15.94 15.72 -9.31
N LYS A 105 -15.98 15.58 -10.64
CA LYS A 105 -17.20 15.22 -11.36
C LYS A 105 -17.70 13.83 -10.97
N ALA A 106 -16.79 12.86 -10.86
CA ALA A 106 -17.15 11.51 -10.49
C ALA A 106 -17.72 11.46 -9.05
N LEU A 107 -17.11 12.19 -8.12
CA LEU A 107 -17.58 12.25 -6.74
C LEU A 107 -18.95 12.94 -6.64
N ARG A 108 -19.16 13.99 -7.41
CA ARG A 108 -20.46 14.68 -7.47
C ARG A 108 -21.54 13.74 -8.00
N SER A 109 -21.21 12.95 -9.01
CA SER A 109 -22.15 11.98 -9.56
C SER A 109 -22.60 10.96 -8.51
N ARG A 110 -21.68 10.55 -7.62
CA ARG A 110 -22.03 9.61 -6.53
C ARG A 110 -22.93 10.22 -5.48
N ARG A 111 -23.01 11.55 -5.41
CA ARG A 111 -23.89 12.25 -4.46
C ARG A 111 -25.19 12.73 -5.10
N THR A 112 -25.33 12.54 -6.40
CA THR A 112 -26.53 13.00 -7.12
C THR A 112 -27.55 11.88 -7.19
N CYS A 113 -28.75 12.13 -6.68
CA CYS A 113 -29.82 11.16 -6.70
C CYS A 113 -30.33 10.98 -8.15
N PRO A 114 -30.41 9.76 -8.67
CA PRO A 114 -30.93 9.55 -10.04
C PRO A 114 -32.44 9.80 -10.14
N THR A 115 -33.17 9.75 -9.03
CA THR A 115 -34.61 9.95 -9.03
C THR A 115 -34.98 11.43 -9.03
N CYS A 116 -34.51 12.20 -8.05
CA CYS A 116 -34.84 13.64 -7.97
C CYS A 116 -33.74 14.52 -8.55
N ARG A 117 -32.61 13.94 -8.89
CA ARG A 117 -31.45 14.62 -9.49
C ARG A 117 -30.83 15.72 -8.62
N ALA A 118 -31.14 15.74 -7.33
CA ALA A 118 -30.53 16.67 -6.39
C ALA A 118 -29.19 16.14 -5.90
N GLU A 119 -28.22 17.05 -5.78
CA GLU A 119 -26.95 16.71 -5.17
C GLU A 119 -27.13 16.71 -3.65
N ARG A 120 -26.69 15.64 -3.01
CA ARG A 120 -26.83 15.48 -1.55
C ARG A 120 -25.48 15.63 -0.85
N PRO A 121 -25.45 15.92 0.43
CA PRO A 121 -24.21 16.00 1.19
C PRO A 121 -23.63 14.63 1.57
N TYR A 122 -24.13 13.55 1.00
CA TYR A 122 -23.69 12.18 1.23
C TYR A 122 -23.71 11.41 -0.08
N TYR A 123 -22.98 10.30 -0.13
CA TYR A 123 -23.02 9.40 -1.29
C TYR A 123 -24.35 8.63 -1.28
N ILE A 124 -24.98 8.56 -2.45
CA ILE A 124 -26.25 7.84 -2.57
C ILE A 124 -26.02 6.36 -2.27
N PRO A 125 -26.75 5.79 -1.29
CA PRO A 125 -26.56 4.38 -0.96
C PRO A 125 -26.90 3.47 -2.13
N ARG A 126 -26.00 2.57 -2.47
CA ARG A 126 -26.23 1.63 -3.58
C ARG A 126 -27.39 0.69 -3.31
N SER A 127 -27.61 0.35 -2.03
CA SER A 127 -28.69 -0.53 -1.63
C SER A 127 -30.06 0.08 -1.88
N LEU A 128 -30.17 1.42 -1.83
CA LEU A 128 -31.41 2.13 -2.04
C LEU A 128 -31.59 2.60 -3.47
N GLY A 129 -30.48 2.89 -4.16
CA GLY A 129 -30.52 3.41 -5.52
C GLY A 129 -31.02 4.84 -5.63
N GLU A 130 -31.37 5.49 -4.52
CA GLU A 130 -31.89 6.86 -4.50
C GLU A 130 -31.60 7.49 -3.14
N CYS A 131 -31.82 8.81 -3.04
CA CYS A 131 -31.53 9.52 -1.80
C CYS A 131 -32.55 9.18 -0.72
N LEU A 132 -32.21 9.53 0.52
CA LEU A 132 -33.07 9.22 1.66
C LEU A 132 -34.45 9.90 1.59
N ASP A 133 -34.50 11.08 1.00
CA ASP A 133 -35.79 11.77 0.84
C ASP A 133 -36.72 11.06 -0.13
N CYS A 134 -36.15 10.53 -1.24
CA CYS A 134 -36.95 9.76 -2.18
C CYS A 134 -37.39 8.43 -1.60
N THR A 135 -36.50 7.78 -0.85
CA THR A 135 -36.78 6.49 -0.22
C THR A 135 -37.88 6.63 0.86
N GLY A 136 -37.92 7.75 1.54
CA GLY A 136 -38.88 7.98 2.63
C GLY A 136 -40.30 8.33 2.19
N ARG A 137 -40.60 8.33 0.90
CA ARG A 137 -41.92 8.65 0.39
C ARG A 137 -42.86 7.46 0.35
#